data_ca319596ba606607ca88015e9c99c6f8
#
_entry.id   ca319596ba606607ca88015e9c99c6f8
#
_cell.length_a   1.000
_cell.length_b   1.000
_cell.length_c   1.000
_cell.angle_alpha   90.00
_cell.angle_beta   90.00
_cell.angle_gamma   90.00
#
_symmetry.space_group_name_H-M   'P 1'
#
loop_
_entity.id
_entity.type
_entity.pdbx_description
1 polymer ?
#
loop_
_entity_poly.entity_id
_entity_poly.type
_entity_poly.pdbx_seq_one_letter_code
_entity_poly.pdbx_strand_id
1 'polypeptide(L)'
;MRQYLLDTNVLIDYLTLREPFGATAAALLRAGAVGKVRFYAASLSFVTIEYIIRRQTSTAQARQLLEQLAHVVEIVPVGAVTVRQALASDFTDFEDAIQYFTALTQPTIQAIITRDPKGFRASSLPVLSVAGALLELDNAA
;
A
#
# COMPACT_ATOMS: atom_id res chain seq x y z
N MET A 1 -5.85 9.66 -14.58
CA MET A 1 -5.37 9.55 -13.19
C MET A 1 -4.84 8.16 -12.95
N ARG A 2 -3.61 8.05 -12.45
CA ARG A 2 -3.01 6.77 -12.08
C ARG A 2 -3.68 6.21 -10.84
N GLN A 3 -3.72 4.88 -10.71
CA GLN A 3 -4.34 4.19 -9.58
C GLN A 3 -3.40 3.09 -9.09
N TYR A 4 -2.93 3.23 -7.85
CA TYR A 4 -1.92 2.36 -7.27
C TYR A 4 -2.36 1.79 -5.93
N LEU A 5 -2.09 0.50 -5.70
CA LEU A 5 -2.19 -0.08 -4.36
C LEU A 5 -0.85 0.09 -3.66
N LEU A 6 -0.89 0.56 -2.42
CA LEU A 6 0.31 0.73 -1.59
C LEU A 6 0.48 -0.45 -0.66
N ASP A 7 1.67 -1.07 -0.71
CA ASP A 7 2.05 -2.12 0.22
C ASP A 7 2.14 -1.56 1.65
N THR A 8 1.86 -2.40 2.62
CA THR A 8 1.85 -2.06 4.05
C THR A 8 3.13 -1.33 4.49
N ASN A 9 4.31 -1.76 4.00
CA ASN A 9 5.56 -1.12 4.40
C ASN A 9 5.64 0.35 3.95
N VAL A 10 5.11 0.69 2.78
CA VAL A 10 5.07 2.06 2.29
C VAL A 10 4.14 2.92 3.16
N LEU A 11 3.02 2.35 3.57
CA LEU A 11 2.06 3.03 4.44
C LEU A 11 2.66 3.31 5.83
N ILE A 12 3.38 2.35 6.39
CA ILE A 12 4.07 2.53 7.67
C ILE A 12 5.13 3.62 7.55
N ASP A 13 5.93 3.59 6.49
CA ASP A 13 6.97 4.59 6.25
C ASP A 13 6.37 6.00 6.19
N TYR A 14 5.24 6.14 5.51
CA TYR A 14 4.52 7.41 5.42
C TYR A 14 4.02 7.88 6.80
N LEU A 15 3.34 6.99 7.54
CA LEU A 15 2.70 7.37 8.80
C LEU A 15 3.72 7.68 9.90
N THR A 16 4.85 6.97 9.92
CA THR A 16 5.86 7.12 10.97
C THR A 16 7.02 8.01 10.54
N LEU A 17 7.06 8.42 9.27
CA LEU A 17 8.18 9.15 8.67
C LEU A 17 9.51 8.43 8.90
N ARG A 18 9.49 7.10 8.78
CA ARG A 18 10.65 6.25 9.03
C ARG A 18 11.79 6.56 8.06
N GLU A 19 12.94 6.91 8.59
CA GLU A 19 14.12 7.13 7.76
C GLU A 19 14.70 5.80 7.26
N PRO A 20 15.23 5.78 6.04
CA PRO A 20 15.35 6.87 5.06
C PRO A 20 14.13 6.99 4.12
N PHE A 21 13.05 6.26 4.37
CA PHE A 21 11.94 6.06 3.43
C PHE A 21 10.80 7.06 3.58
N GLY A 22 10.64 7.64 4.77
CA GLY A 22 9.46 8.43 5.13
C GLY A 22 9.24 9.64 4.26
N ALA A 23 10.30 10.42 4.00
CA ALA A 23 10.17 11.63 3.19
C ALA A 23 9.72 11.35 1.76
N THR A 24 10.24 10.28 1.16
CA THR A 24 9.87 9.87 -0.20
C THR A 24 8.43 9.35 -0.24
N ALA A 25 8.04 8.55 0.77
CA ALA A 25 6.67 8.09 0.89
C ALA A 25 5.69 9.27 1.05
N ALA A 26 6.05 10.26 1.87
CA ALA A 26 5.23 11.46 2.05
C ALA A 26 5.08 12.24 0.74
N ALA A 27 6.14 12.34 -0.05
CA ALA A 27 6.08 13.00 -1.36
C ALA A 27 5.10 12.29 -2.29
N LEU A 28 5.09 10.95 -2.26
CA LEU A 28 4.16 10.17 -3.07
C LEU A 28 2.71 10.43 -2.65
N LEU A 29 2.44 10.41 -1.35
CA LEU A 29 1.07 10.62 -0.86
C LEU A 29 0.56 12.03 -1.17
N ARG A 30 1.45 13.04 -1.18
CA ARG A 30 1.08 14.40 -1.59
C ARG A 30 0.60 14.49 -3.03
N ALA A 31 1.10 13.63 -3.91
CA ALA A 31 0.63 13.58 -5.29
C ALA A 31 -0.86 13.20 -5.37
N GLY A 32 -1.34 12.38 -4.44
CA GLY A 32 -2.76 12.05 -4.33
C GLY A 32 -3.60 13.28 -3.95
N ALA A 33 -3.09 14.11 -3.05
CA ALA A 33 -3.79 15.31 -2.59
C ALA A 33 -4.01 16.32 -3.72
N VAL A 34 -3.13 16.35 -4.73
CA VAL A 34 -3.27 17.26 -5.88
C VAL A 34 -3.94 16.58 -7.09
N GLY A 35 -4.49 15.39 -6.92
CA GLY A 35 -5.30 14.73 -7.93
C GLY A 35 -4.56 14.01 -9.04
N LYS A 36 -3.24 13.78 -8.89
CA LYS A 36 -2.44 13.08 -9.90
C LYS A 36 -2.62 11.56 -9.86
N VAL A 37 -2.98 11.03 -8.70
CA VAL A 37 -3.06 9.61 -8.47
C VAL A 37 -4.11 9.32 -7.39
N ARG A 38 -4.72 8.13 -7.48
CA ARG A 38 -5.57 7.58 -6.42
C ARG A 38 -4.86 6.40 -5.80
N PHE A 39 -4.80 6.39 -4.47
CA PHE A 39 -4.16 5.32 -3.74
C PHE A 39 -5.18 4.38 -3.11
N TYR A 40 -4.83 3.11 -3.07
CA TYR A 40 -5.61 2.04 -2.47
C TYR A 40 -4.77 1.32 -1.43
N ALA A 41 -5.41 0.80 -0.41
CA ALA A 41 -4.78 -0.05 0.59
C ALA A 41 -5.72 -1.20 0.92
N ALA A 42 -5.18 -2.40 1.09
CA ALA A 42 -5.97 -3.54 1.54
C ALA A 42 -6.43 -3.32 2.98
N SER A 43 -7.64 -3.73 3.32
CA SER A 43 -8.16 -3.60 4.69
C SER A 43 -7.26 -4.30 5.71
N LEU A 44 -6.62 -5.41 5.33
CA LEU A 44 -5.65 -6.12 6.18
C LEU A 44 -4.50 -5.21 6.62
N SER A 45 -4.04 -4.30 5.75
CA SER A 45 -2.93 -3.41 6.06
C SER A 45 -3.23 -2.54 7.28
N PHE A 46 -4.48 -2.12 7.46
CA PHE A 46 -4.88 -1.33 8.62
C PHE A 46 -4.66 -2.07 9.92
N VAL A 47 -4.98 -3.37 9.95
CA VAL A 47 -4.78 -4.21 11.16
C VAL A 47 -3.30 -4.38 11.45
N THR A 48 -2.50 -4.67 10.43
CA THR A 48 -1.06 -4.84 10.57
C THR A 48 -0.39 -3.55 11.05
N ILE A 49 -0.76 -2.42 10.47
CA ILE A 49 -0.22 -1.10 10.84
C ILE A 49 -0.57 -0.77 12.29
N GLU A 50 -1.83 -0.99 12.69
CA GLU A 50 -2.26 -0.73 14.07
C GLU A 50 -1.40 -1.53 15.05
N TYR A 51 -1.23 -2.82 14.78
CA TYR A 51 -0.42 -3.68 15.65
C TYR A 51 1.02 -3.17 15.80
N ILE A 52 1.65 -2.78 14.70
CA ILE A 52 3.04 -2.32 14.70
C ILE A 52 3.17 -0.97 15.43
N ILE A 53 2.32 -0.01 15.09
CA ILE A 53 2.44 1.35 15.63
C ILE A 53 2.07 1.39 17.12
N ARG A 54 1.03 0.68 17.56
CA ARG A 54 0.66 0.71 18.97
C ARG A 54 1.73 0.10 19.87
N ARG A 55 2.53 -0.83 19.35
CA ARG A 55 3.65 -1.40 20.11
C ARG A 55 4.80 -0.43 20.27
N GLN A 56 4.94 0.53 19.38
CA GLN A 56 5.99 1.56 19.41
C GLN A 56 5.53 2.83 20.12
N THR A 57 4.24 3.08 20.16
CA THR A 57 3.65 4.30 20.70
C THR A 57 2.53 3.98 21.69
N SER A 58 1.27 4.07 21.24
CA SER A 58 0.08 3.77 22.01
C SER A 58 -1.08 3.39 21.08
N THR A 59 -2.12 2.78 21.66
CA THR A 59 -3.34 2.48 20.91
C THR A 59 -4.00 3.76 20.38
N ALA A 60 -4.03 4.81 21.18
CA ALA A 60 -4.64 6.09 20.78
C ALA A 60 -3.89 6.71 19.61
N GLN A 61 -2.56 6.72 19.65
CA GLN A 61 -1.72 7.26 18.57
C GLN A 61 -1.88 6.44 17.30
N ALA A 62 -1.89 5.11 17.41
CA ALA A 62 -2.06 4.23 16.24
C ALA A 62 -3.40 4.50 15.55
N ARG A 63 -4.48 4.60 16.30
CA ARG A 63 -5.81 4.85 15.72
C ARG A 63 -5.91 6.23 15.08
N GLN A 64 -5.28 7.24 15.67
CA GLN A 64 -5.25 8.58 15.10
C GLN A 64 -4.56 8.58 13.74
N LEU A 65 -3.41 7.91 13.63
CA LEU A 65 -2.68 7.81 12.37
C LEU A 65 -3.47 7.03 11.32
N LEU A 66 -4.18 5.97 11.72
CA LEU A 66 -5.01 5.19 10.81
C LEU A 66 -6.21 5.99 10.30
N GLU A 67 -6.79 6.86 11.14
CA GLU A 67 -7.86 7.75 10.68
C GLU A 67 -7.34 8.70 9.60
N GLN A 68 -6.14 9.25 9.78
CA GLN A 68 -5.51 10.08 8.75
C GLN A 68 -5.30 9.30 7.46
N LEU A 69 -4.82 8.06 7.58
CA LEU A 69 -4.61 7.21 6.41
C LEU A 69 -5.91 6.94 5.67
N ALA A 70 -6.99 6.69 6.39
CA ALA A 70 -8.30 6.40 5.80
C ALA A 70 -8.84 7.57 4.95
N HIS A 71 -8.34 8.79 5.17
CA HIS A 71 -8.72 9.96 4.36
C HIS A 71 -7.92 10.08 3.06
N VAL A 72 -6.75 9.42 2.96
CA VAL A 72 -5.87 9.57 1.80
C VAL A 72 -5.81 8.34 0.90
N VAL A 73 -6.38 7.22 1.33
CA VAL A 73 -6.45 6.00 0.52
C VAL A 73 -7.88 5.49 0.45
N GLU A 74 -8.18 4.76 -0.63
CA GLU A 74 -9.40 3.95 -0.72
C GLU A 74 -9.11 2.59 -0.10
N ILE A 75 -9.96 2.15 0.83
CA ILE A 75 -9.78 0.85 1.49
C ILE A 75 -10.46 -0.22 0.65
N VAL A 76 -9.70 -1.26 0.27
CA VAL A 76 -10.21 -2.38 -0.51
C VAL A 76 -10.42 -3.57 0.42
N PRO A 77 -11.62 -4.13 0.49
CA PRO A 77 -11.89 -5.22 1.42
C PRO A 77 -11.16 -6.51 1.02
N VAL A 78 -10.66 -7.23 2.02
CA VAL A 78 -10.09 -8.56 1.85
C VAL A 78 -11.21 -9.57 2.07
N GLY A 79 -11.63 -10.23 0.99
CA GLY A 79 -12.74 -11.17 1.03
C GLY A 79 -12.29 -12.63 1.05
N ALA A 80 -13.26 -13.54 1.18
CA ALA A 80 -13.01 -14.98 1.25
C ALA A 80 -12.29 -15.51 0.00
N VAL A 81 -12.71 -15.06 -1.18
CA VAL A 81 -12.11 -15.50 -2.45
C VAL A 81 -10.64 -15.08 -2.50
N THR A 82 -10.34 -13.85 -2.09
CA THR A 82 -8.97 -13.34 -2.03
C THR A 82 -8.09 -14.20 -1.13
N VAL A 83 -8.59 -14.56 0.06
CA VAL A 83 -7.85 -15.42 0.99
C VAL A 83 -7.57 -16.79 0.37
N ARG A 84 -8.56 -17.38 -0.29
CA ARG A 84 -8.39 -18.69 -0.93
C ARG A 84 -7.40 -18.63 -2.07
N GLN A 85 -7.43 -17.58 -2.88
CA GLN A 85 -6.47 -17.38 -3.97
C GLN A 85 -5.05 -17.23 -3.42
N ALA A 86 -4.88 -16.48 -2.36
CA ALA A 86 -3.57 -16.29 -1.72
C ALA A 86 -3.01 -17.61 -1.20
N LEU A 87 -3.85 -18.43 -0.56
CA LEU A 87 -3.44 -19.75 -0.05
C LEU A 87 -2.98 -20.70 -1.16
N ALA A 88 -3.59 -20.59 -2.34
CA ALA A 88 -3.26 -21.45 -3.48
C ALA A 88 -2.14 -20.89 -4.36
N SER A 89 -1.60 -19.71 -4.04
CA SER A 89 -0.64 -19.01 -4.89
C SER A 89 0.80 -19.45 -4.66
N ASP A 90 1.69 -19.00 -5.57
CA ASP A 90 3.13 -19.22 -5.47
C ASP A 90 3.86 -18.11 -4.68
N PHE A 91 3.13 -17.17 -4.09
CA PHE A 91 3.73 -16.15 -3.26
C PHE A 91 4.37 -16.79 -2.02
N THR A 92 5.59 -16.38 -1.70
CA THR A 92 6.29 -16.87 -0.51
C THR A 92 5.79 -16.19 0.77
N ASP A 93 5.33 -14.94 0.68
CA ASP A 93 4.79 -14.20 1.80
C ASP A 93 3.27 -14.10 1.66
N PHE A 94 2.55 -14.57 2.69
CA PHE A 94 1.09 -14.64 2.64
C PHE A 94 0.45 -13.25 2.62
N GLU A 95 0.99 -12.29 3.38
CA GLU A 95 0.46 -10.93 3.38
C GLU A 95 0.61 -10.29 1.99
N ASP A 96 1.76 -10.47 1.35
CA ASP A 96 1.97 -9.97 -0.01
C ASP A 96 0.97 -10.59 -0.98
N ALA A 97 0.71 -11.90 -0.85
CA ALA A 97 -0.29 -12.57 -1.67
C ALA A 97 -1.68 -11.97 -1.46
N ILE A 98 -2.08 -11.74 -0.20
CA ILE A 98 -3.36 -11.11 0.13
C ILE A 98 -3.46 -9.74 -0.53
N GLN A 99 -2.44 -8.92 -0.43
CA GLN A 99 -2.44 -7.58 -1.02
C GLN A 99 -2.55 -7.65 -2.55
N TYR A 100 -1.83 -8.57 -3.18
CA TYR A 100 -1.89 -8.75 -4.62
C TYR A 100 -3.28 -9.14 -5.10
N PHE A 101 -3.87 -10.19 -4.50
CA PHE A 101 -5.20 -10.65 -4.92
C PHE A 101 -6.29 -9.64 -4.56
N THR A 102 -6.09 -8.86 -3.50
CA THR A 102 -6.97 -7.73 -3.18
C THR A 102 -6.91 -6.68 -4.29
N ALA A 103 -5.71 -6.33 -4.76
CA ALA A 103 -5.54 -5.38 -5.86
C ALA A 103 -6.29 -5.84 -7.12
N LEU A 104 -6.28 -7.13 -7.41
CA LEU A 104 -6.96 -7.67 -8.59
C LEU A 104 -8.48 -7.52 -8.52
N THR A 105 -9.07 -7.34 -7.34
CA THR A 105 -10.52 -7.09 -7.23
C THR A 105 -10.92 -5.69 -7.69
N GLN A 106 -9.95 -4.80 -7.90
CA GLN A 106 -10.17 -3.44 -8.41
C GLN A 106 -9.51 -3.34 -9.79
N PRO A 107 -10.27 -3.53 -10.89
CA PRO A 107 -9.67 -3.58 -12.22
C PRO A 107 -8.94 -2.31 -12.63
N THR A 108 -9.21 -1.19 -11.98
CA THR A 108 -8.58 0.10 -12.28
C THR A 108 -7.20 0.25 -11.66
N ILE A 109 -6.82 -0.60 -10.69
CA ILE A 109 -5.48 -0.55 -10.10
C ILE A 109 -4.46 -0.99 -11.14
N GLN A 110 -3.46 -0.13 -11.39
CA GLN A 110 -2.50 -0.30 -12.47
C GLN A 110 -1.16 -0.86 -11.99
N ALA A 111 -0.84 -0.71 -10.71
CA ALA A 111 0.44 -1.15 -10.17
C ALA A 111 0.38 -1.30 -8.66
N ILE A 112 1.34 -2.05 -8.11
CA ILE A 112 1.58 -2.17 -6.67
C ILE A 112 2.85 -1.39 -6.37
N ILE A 113 2.81 -0.56 -5.34
CA ILE A 113 3.98 0.22 -4.89
C ILE A 113 4.52 -0.43 -3.62
N THR A 114 5.79 -0.80 -3.65
CA THR A 114 6.43 -1.48 -2.52
C THR A 114 7.90 -1.09 -2.41
N ARG A 115 8.45 -1.20 -1.20
CA ARG A 115 9.88 -1.11 -0.94
C ARG A 115 10.60 -2.43 -1.22
N ASP A 116 9.85 -3.53 -1.27
CA ASP A 116 10.42 -4.88 -1.44
C ASP A 116 9.77 -5.59 -2.63
N PRO A 117 10.24 -5.29 -3.86
CA PRO A 117 9.66 -5.90 -5.06
C PRO A 117 9.81 -7.42 -5.13
N LYS A 118 10.76 -7.98 -4.38
CA LYS A 118 11.00 -9.44 -4.39
C LYS A 118 9.78 -10.22 -3.91
N GLY A 119 9.03 -9.67 -2.96
CA GLY A 119 7.82 -10.31 -2.43
C GLY A 119 6.70 -10.43 -3.46
N PHE A 120 6.78 -9.65 -4.55
CA PHE A 120 5.73 -9.60 -5.58
C PHE A 120 6.18 -10.17 -6.93
N ARG A 121 7.17 -11.06 -6.94
CA ARG A 121 7.67 -11.66 -8.21
C ARG A 121 6.60 -12.36 -9.01
N ALA A 122 5.61 -12.95 -8.35
CA ALA A 122 4.52 -13.67 -9.01
C ALA A 122 3.40 -12.75 -9.50
N SER A 123 3.54 -11.42 -9.31
CA SER A 123 2.53 -10.45 -9.72
C SER A 123 2.47 -10.31 -11.24
N SER A 124 1.25 -10.31 -11.79
CA SER A 124 1.02 -9.91 -13.18
C SER A 124 0.84 -8.40 -13.34
N LEU A 125 0.64 -7.68 -12.22
CA LEU A 125 0.61 -6.22 -12.24
C LEU A 125 2.04 -5.68 -12.17
N PRO A 126 2.31 -4.52 -12.77
CA PRO A 126 3.57 -3.82 -12.56
C PRO A 126 3.81 -3.56 -11.07
N VAL A 127 5.06 -3.69 -10.66
CA VAL A 127 5.48 -3.47 -9.28
C VAL A 127 6.53 -2.36 -9.31
N LEU A 128 6.26 -1.27 -8.61
CA LEU A 128 7.11 -0.08 -8.64
C LEU A 128 7.63 0.23 -7.24
N SER A 129 8.84 0.79 -7.18
CA SER A 129 9.32 1.44 -5.97
C SER A 129 8.61 2.78 -5.80
N VAL A 130 8.70 3.38 -4.61
CA VAL A 130 8.16 4.72 -4.38
C VAL A 130 8.81 5.73 -5.32
N ALA A 131 10.14 5.68 -5.48
CA ALA A 131 10.85 6.56 -6.41
C ALA A 131 10.41 6.34 -7.85
N GLY A 132 10.22 5.08 -8.26
CA GLY A 132 9.72 4.75 -9.59
C GLY A 132 8.32 5.28 -9.85
N ALA A 133 7.45 5.19 -8.85
CA ALA A 133 6.10 5.74 -8.94
C ALA A 133 6.12 7.27 -9.09
N LEU A 134 6.98 7.95 -8.32
CA LEU A 134 7.14 9.39 -8.43
C LEU A 134 7.60 9.81 -9.84
N LEU A 135 8.57 9.09 -10.39
CA LEU A 135 9.03 9.36 -11.77
C LEU A 135 7.90 9.18 -12.78
N GLU A 136 7.11 8.14 -12.62
CA GLU A 136 5.99 7.87 -13.53
C GLU A 136 4.95 8.97 -13.46
N LEU A 137 4.66 9.50 -12.26
CA LEU A 137 3.72 10.60 -12.08
C LEU A 137 4.24 11.91 -12.68
N ASP A 138 5.53 12.19 -12.54
CA ASP A 138 6.14 13.38 -13.14
C ASP A 138 6.09 13.33 -14.66
N ASN A 139 6.36 12.17 -15.25
CA ASN A 139 6.37 12.00 -16.71
C ASN A 139 4.96 11.97 -17.32
N ALA A 140 3.94 11.71 -16.53
CA ALA A 140 2.56 11.66 -17.00
C ALA A 140 1.85 13.02 -16.98
N ALA A 141 2.54 14.07 -16.56
CA ALA A 141 1.96 15.41 -16.40
C ALA A 141 1.54 16.05 -17.74
#